data_538ae4619579a5179079eec09e1873f6
#
_entry.id   538ae4619579a5179079eec09e1873f6
#
_cell.length_a   1.000
_cell.length_b   1.000
_cell.length_c   1.000
_cell.angle_alpha   90.00
_cell.angle_beta   90.00
_cell.angle_gamma   90.00
#
_symmetry.space_group_name_H-M   'P 1'
#
loop_
_entity.id
_entity.type
_entity.pdbx_description
1 polymer ?
#
loop_
_entity_poly.entity_id
_entity_poly.type
_entity_poly.pdbx_seq_one_letter_code
_entity_poly.pdbx_strand_id
1 'polypeptide(L)'
;MEADFVILSLTPILIGCFAAMACALPGNFLMLRRQAMLGDAISHVVLPGIVVAFLFTGSASTWAMMLGAGAAAMVSVLLIEGIRRLAGVEPGAAMGVTFTTMFALGVLLLEGSGAGAVHLDVEHALYGNLESLIWLDATGWESLVDPVALAGLPPELGRMAAVFALIAIAGFIFWRPLVLATFDEGFARTLGLPVQAISLGLVAAAAMACVAAFTAVGSIL
;
A
#
# COMPACT_ATOMS: atom_id res chain seq x y z
N MET A 1 -13.66 8.79 30.54
CA MET A 1 -14.25 7.96 29.47
C MET A 1 -14.31 8.67 28.13
N GLU A 2 -14.95 9.86 28.00
CA GLU A 2 -15.00 10.55 26.69
C GLU A 2 -13.65 11.11 26.25
N ALA A 3 -12.90 11.73 27.16
CA ALA A 3 -11.55 12.21 26.87
C ALA A 3 -10.60 11.06 26.53
N ASP A 4 -10.64 9.97 27.25
CA ASP A 4 -9.80 8.80 27.01
C ASP A 4 -10.07 8.17 25.62
N PHE A 5 -11.32 8.20 25.16
CA PHE A 5 -11.68 7.73 23.83
C PHE A 5 -11.05 8.61 22.74
N VAL A 6 -11.09 9.93 22.88
CA VAL A 6 -10.49 10.85 21.90
C VAL A 6 -8.97 10.70 21.86
N ILE A 7 -8.33 10.58 23.02
CA ILE A 7 -6.87 10.45 23.16
C ILE A 7 -6.38 9.12 22.60
N LEU A 8 -7.01 8.00 23.01
CA LEU A 8 -6.47 6.67 22.78
C LEU A 8 -7.03 5.96 21.52
N SER A 9 -8.28 6.25 21.14
CA SER A 9 -9.00 5.44 20.18
C SER A 9 -9.34 6.15 18.87
N LEU A 10 -9.57 7.47 18.91
CA LEU A 10 -10.06 8.22 17.76
C LEU A 10 -9.07 8.17 16.59
N THR A 11 -7.79 8.45 16.86
CA THR A 11 -6.76 8.49 15.81
C THR A 11 -6.50 7.12 15.18
N PRO A 12 -6.29 6.02 15.96
CA PRO A 12 -6.19 4.67 15.38
C PRO A 12 -7.39 4.28 14.52
N ILE A 13 -8.61 4.57 14.98
CA ILE A 13 -9.84 4.28 14.23
C ILE A 13 -9.86 5.04 12.90
N LEU A 14 -9.55 6.33 12.91
CA LEU A 14 -9.55 7.15 11.69
C LEU A 14 -8.49 6.65 10.69
N ILE A 15 -7.28 6.34 11.16
CA ILE A 15 -6.22 5.79 10.32
C ILE A 15 -6.66 4.47 9.70
N GLY A 16 -7.21 3.55 10.51
CA GLY A 16 -7.74 2.28 10.03
C GLY A 16 -8.87 2.45 9.02
N CYS A 17 -9.79 3.38 9.25
CA CYS A 17 -10.87 3.69 8.31
C CYS A 17 -10.32 4.23 6.97
N PHE A 18 -9.37 5.16 6.99
CA PHE A 18 -8.77 5.67 5.75
C PHE A 18 -7.98 4.59 5.02
N ALA A 19 -7.23 3.73 5.74
CA ALA A 19 -6.53 2.60 5.16
C ALA A 19 -7.49 1.61 4.49
N ALA A 20 -8.56 1.22 5.19
CA ALA A 20 -9.58 0.32 4.65
C ALA A 20 -10.26 0.91 3.41
N MET A 21 -10.66 2.19 3.44
CA MET A 21 -11.29 2.86 2.30
C MET A 21 -10.31 3.00 1.12
N ALA A 22 -9.05 3.34 1.37
CA ALA A 22 -8.03 3.46 0.34
C ALA A 22 -7.78 2.12 -0.38
N CYS A 23 -7.75 1.00 0.36
CA CYS A 23 -7.59 -0.34 -0.20
C CYS A 23 -8.87 -0.85 -0.89
N ALA A 24 -10.04 -0.54 -0.34
CA ALA A 24 -11.32 -1.00 -0.87
C ALA A 24 -11.64 -0.44 -2.26
N LEU A 25 -11.28 0.83 -2.53
CA LEU A 25 -11.56 1.47 -3.82
C LEU A 25 -10.93 0.72 -5.02
N PRO A 26 -9.61 0.52 -5.09
CA PRO A 26 -9.02 -0.26 -6.18
C PRO A 26 -9.32 -1.76 -6.03
N GLY A 27 -9.44 -2.28 -4.81
CA GLY A 27 -9.72 -3.68 -4.51
C GLY A 27 -11.00 -4.18 -5.14
N ASN A 28 -12.07 -3.39 -5.15
CA ASN A 28 -13.33 -3.73 -5.81
C ASN A 28 -13.14 -4.01 -7.32
N PHE A 29 -12.38 -3.16 -8.01
CA PHE A 29 -12.10 -3.36 -9.43
C PHE A 29 -11.19 -4.56 -9.69
N LEU A 30 -10.19 -4.79 -8.81
CA LEU A 30 -9.31 -5.96 -8.90
C LEU A 30 -10.09 -7.26 -8.70
N MET A 31 -11.03 -7.27 -7.75
CA MET A 31 -11.91 -8.42 -7.51
C MET A 31 -12.76 -8.73 -8.74
N LEU A 32 -13.39 -7.73 -9.35
CA LEU A 32 -14.18 -7.88 -10.57
C LEU A 32 -13.34 -8.38 -11.75
N ARG A 33 -12.04 -8.06 -11.79
CA ARG A 33 -11.08 -8.54 -12.80
C ARG A 33 -10.46 -9.90 -12.48
N ARG A 34 -10.93 -10.60 -11.43
CA ARG A 34 -10.37 -11.86 -10.93
C ARG A 34 -8.89 -11.77 -10.53
N GLN A 35 -8.47 -10.62 -10.03
CA GLN A 35 -7.12 -10.30 -9.56
C GLN A 35 -7.09 -10.03 -8.05
N ALA A 36 -8.01 -10.61 -7.28
CA ALA A 36 -8.16 -10.36 -5.84
C ALA A 36 -6.88 -10.68 -5.04
N MET A 37 -6.12 -11.70 -5.44
CA MET A 37 -4.87 -12.10 -4.78
C MET A 37 -3.71 -11.12 -4.96
N LEU A 38 -3.90 -10.04 -5.74
CA LEU A 38 -2.83 -9.09 -6.02
C LEU A 38 -2.46 -8.27 -4.80
N GLY A 39 -3.42 -8.01 -3.90
CA GLY A 39 -3.15 -7.37 -2.60
C GLY A 39 -2.20 -8.19 -1.73
N ASP A 40 -2.45 -9.50 -1.65
CA ASP A 40 -1.60 -10.45 -0.94
C ASP A 40 -0.21 -10.55 -1.58
N ALA A 41 -0.14 -10.63 -2.90
CA ALA A 41 1.13 -10.61 -3.64
C ALA A 41 1.97 -9.35 -3.34
N ILE A 42 1.34 -8.19 -3.22
CA ILE A 42 2.02 -6.93 -2.89
C ILE A 42 2.64 -6.97 -1.50
N SER A 43 1.95 -7.55 -0.50
CA SER A 43 2.48 -7.64 0.87
C SER A 43 3.82 -8.39 0.94
N HIS A 44 3.97 -9.45 0.17
CA HIS A 44 5.20 -10.23 0.12
C HIS A 44 6.35 -9.56 -0.65
N VAL A 45 6.05 -8.59 -1.51
CA VAL A 45 7.03 -7.87 -2.32
C VAL A 45 7.58 -6.63 -1.61
N VAL A 46 6.94 -6.16 -0.57
CA VAL A 46 7.38 -5.00 0.22
C VAL A 46 8.75 -5.25 0.85
N LEU A 47 9.01 -6.46 1.36
CA LEU A 47 10.26 -6.82 2.04
C LEU A 47 11.51 -6.56 1.19
N PRO A 48 11.67 -7.14 -0.03
CA PRO A 48 12.84 -6.85 -0.85
C PRO A 48 13.00 -5.37 -1.18
N GLY A 49 11.89 -4.64 -1.34
CA GLY A 49 11.92 -3.20 -1.58
C GLY A 49 12.49 -2.40 -0.43
N ILE A 50 12.09 -2.72 0.79
CA ILE A 50 12.61 -2.10 2.02
C ILE A 50 14.10 -2.40 2.17
N VAL A 51 14.51 -3.67 2.01
CA VAL A 51 15.92 -4.08 2.15
C VAL A 51 16.79 -3.37 1.12
N VAL A 52 16.38 -3.33 -0.15
CA VAL A 52 17.10 -2.64 -1.21
C VAL A 52 17.21 -1.14 -0.91
N ALA A 53 16.13 -0.49 -0.50
CA ALA A 53 16.17 0.93 -0.14
C ALA A 53 17.14 1.22 1.00
N PHE A 54 17.17 0.36 2.02
CA PHE A 54 18.12 0.46 3.13
C PHE A 54 19.57 0.30 2.67
N LEU A 55 19.84 -0.69 1.81
CA LEU A 55 21.20 -0.91 1.29
C LEU A 55 21.72 0.28 0.48
N PHE A 56 20.85 0.97 -0.25
CA PHE A 56 21.23 2.16 -1.02
C PHE A 56 21.39 3.42 -0.18
N THR A 57 20.55 3.60 0.83
CA THR A 57 20.53 4.84 1.63
C THR A 57 21.36 4.76 2.90
N GLY A 58 21.66 3.56 3.40
CA GLY A 58 22.31 3.32 4.68
C GLY A 58 21.50 3.83 5.88
N SER A 59 20.25 4.22 5.69
CA SER A 59 19.39 4.80 6.71
C SER A 59 18.01 4.17 6.72
N ALA A 60 17.45 3.96 7.92
CA ALA A 60 16.10 3.44 8.13
C ALA A 60 15.05 4.57 8.05
N SER A 61 15.18 5.49 7.07
CA SER A 61 14.21 6.57 6.92
C SER A 61 12.89 6.03 6.35
N THR A 62 11.76 6.40 6.95
CA THR A 62 10.41 5.98 6.53
C THR A 62 10.15 6.28 5.05
N TRP A 63 10.59 7.43 4.56
CA TRP A 63 10.42 7.82 3.15
C TRP A 63 11.20 6.93 2.18
N ALA A 64 12.46 6.61 2.51
CA ALA A 64 13.27 5.72 1.67
C ALA A 64 12.64 4.32 1.60
N MET A 65 12.19 3.79 2.75
CA MET A 65 11.53 2.49 2.84
C MET A 65 10.21 2.46 2.06
N MET A 66 9.37 3.50 2.18
CA MET A 66 8.13 3.61 1.40
C MET A 66 8.39 3.66 -0.11
N LEU A 67 9.39 4.43 -0.55
CA LEU A 67 9.75 4.50 -1.96
C LEU A 67 10.29 3.16 -2.47
N GLY A 68 11.13 2.49 -1.67
CA GLY A 68 11.64 1.15 -1.99
C GLY A 68 10.52 0.10 -2.11
N ALA A 69 9.62 0.07 -1.14
CA ALA A 69 8.45 -0.80 -1.13
C ALA A 69 7.55 -0.52 -2.36
N GLY A 70 7.27 0.74 -2.64
CA GLY A 70 6.48 1.15 -3.82
C GLY A 70 7.15 0.78 -5.14
N ALA A 71 8.47 0.97 -5.24
CA ALA A 71 9.23 0.58 -6.43
C ALA A 71 9.22 -0.94 -6.64
N ALA A 72 9.41 -1.74 -5.58
CA ALA A 72 9.35 -3.19 -5.64
C ALA A 72 7.95 -3.69 -6.03
N ALA A 73 6.90 -3.09 -5.47
CA ALA A 73 5.53 -3.38 -5.86
C ALA A 73 5.29 -3.10 -7.36
N MET A 74 5.80 -1.98 -7.88
CA MET A 74 5.69 -1.66 -9.31
C MET A 74 6.47 -2.64 -10.18
N VAL A 75 7.69 -3.01 -9.78
CA VAL A 75 8.50 -4.02 -10.48
C VAL A 75 7.77 -5.37 -10.50
N SER A 76 7.18 -5.79 -9.38
CA SER A 76 6.43 -7.06 -9.34
C SER A 76 5.22 -7.05 -10.27
N VAL A 77 4.51 -5.94 -10.38
CA VAL A 77 3.39 -5.78 -11.32
C VAL A 77 3.87 -5.95 -12.76
N LEU A 78 4.98 -5.32 -13.11
CA LEU A 78 5.57 -5.44 -14.44
C LEU A 78 6.04 -6.88 -14.73
N LEU A 79 6.60 -7.55 -13.72
CA LEU A 79 7.01 -8.96 -13.82
C LEU A 79 5.80 -9.87 -14.02
N ILE A 80 4.74 -9.71 -13.22
CA ILE A 80 3.50 -10.47 -13.36
C ILE A 80 2.92 -10.32 -14.77
N GLU A 81 2.81 -9.08 -15.24
CA GLU A 81 2.28 -8.80 -16.58
C GLU A 81 3.21 -9.36 -17.68
N GLY A 82 4.53 -9.25 -17.50
CA GLY A 82 5.53 -9.83 -18.40
C GLY A 82 5.42 -11.36 -18.51
N ILE A 83 5.40 -12.05 -17.37
CA ILE A 83 5.24 -13.51 -17.29
C ILE A 83 3.93 -13.94 -17.94
N ARG A 84 2.83 -13.27 -17.59
CA ARG A 84 1.51 -13.54 -18.16
C ARG A 84 1.51 -13.47 -19.68
N ARG A 85 2.13 -12.45 -20.26
CA ARG A 85 2.16 -12.24 -21.71
C ARG A 85 3.11 -13.18 -22.44
N LEU A 86 4.32 -13.37 -21.89
CA LEU A 86 5.37 -14.17 -22.54
C LEU A 86 5.11 -15.66 -22.42
N ALA A 87 4.67 -16.13 -21.25
CA ALA A 87 4.43 -17.55 -21.00
C ALA A 87 2.98 -17.98 -21.24
N GLY A 88 2.06 -17.04 -21.46
CA GLY A 88 0.64 -17.34 -21.70
C GLY A 88 -0.06 -18.02 -20.51
N VAL A 89 0.47 -17.83 -19.29
CA VAL A 89 -0.05 -18.45 -18.07
C VAL A 89 -1.19 -17.64 -17.45
N GLU A 90 -1.98 -18.32 -16.63
CA GLU A 90 -3.07 -17.68 -15.88
C GLU A 90 -2.54 -16.62 -14.91
N PRO A 91 -3.25 -15.49 -14.70
CA PRO A 91 -2.82 -14.43 -13.80
C PRO A 91 -2.42 -14.89 -12.41
N GLY A 92 -3.16 -15.82 -11.81
CA GLY A 92 -2.87 -16.39 -10.50
C GLY A 92 -1.51 -17.11 -10.45
N ALA A 93 -1.17 -17.88 -11.47
CA ALA A 93 0.10 -18.57 -11.55
C ALA A 93 1.29 -17.57 -11.70
N ALA A 94 1.13 -16.54 -12.55
CA ALA A 94 2.13 -15.49 -12.70
C ALA A 94 2.36 -14.73 -11.38
N MET A 95 1.28 -14.43 -10.65
CA MET A 95 1.36 -13.80 -9.32
C MET A 95 2.11 -14.70 -8.34
N GLY A 96 1.72 -15.98 -8.23
CA GLY A 96 2.34 -16.94 -7.31
C GLY A 96 3.85 -17.07 -7.51
N VAL A 97 4.31 -17.21 -8.76
CA VAL A 97 5.74 -17.27 -9.07
C VAL A 97 6.45 -15.97 -8.72
N THR A 98 5.85 -14.83 -9.04
CA THR A 98 6.49 -13.52 -8.81
C THR A 98 6.66 -13.24 -7.33
N PHE A 99 5.61 -13.37 -6.51
CA PHE A 99 5.73 -13.00 -5.11
C PHE A 99 6.61 -13.97 -4.31
N THR A 100 6.57 -15.29 -4.60
CA THR A 100 7.48 -16.24 -3.95
C THR A 100 8.94 -15.96 -4.30
N THR A 101 9.23 -15.65 -5.56
CA THR A 101 10.59 -15.31 -6.00
C THR A 101 11.06 -13.99 -5.37
N MET A 102 10.21 -12.97 -5.35
CA MET A 102 10.55 -11.67 -4.76
C MET A 102 10.74 -11.77 -3.25
N PHE A 103 9.88 -12.53 -2.55
CA PHE A 103 10.05 -12.78 -1.12
C PHE A 103 11.36 -13.52 -0.81
N ALA A 104 11.65 -14.61 -1.54
CA ALA A 104 12.90 -15.35 -1.38
C ALA A 104 14.12 -14.46 -1.65
N LEU A 105 14.05 -13.58 -2.67
CA LEU A 105 15.08 -12.60 -2.95
C LEU A 105 15.25 -11.61 -1.79
N GLY A 106 14.15 -11.13 -1.20
CA GLY A 106 14.16 -10.23 -0.05
C GLY A 106 14.86 -10.85 1.17
N VAL A 107 14.53 -12.09 1.49
CA VAL A 107 15.17 -12.84 2.58
C VAL A 107 16.67 -13.05 2.29
N LEU A 108 17.01 -13.43 1.08
CA LEU A 108 18.39 -13.68 0.68
C LEU A 108 19.24 -12.40 0.72
N LEU A 109 18.67 -11.26 0.32
CA LEU A 109 19.32 -9.96 0.42
C LEU A 109 19.49 -9.54 1.89
N LEU A 110 18.51 -9.79 2.74
CA LEU A 110 18.56 -9.47 4.16
C LEU A 110 19.67 -10.25 4.86
N GLU A 111 19.75 -11.56 4.64
CA GLU A 111 20.78 -12.43 5.23
C GLU A 111 22.17 -12.16 4.64
N GLY A 112 22.25 -12.04 3.31
CA GLY A 112 23.51 -11.89 2.59
C GLY A 112 24.21 -10.55 2.78
N SER A 113 23.46 -9.49 3.07
CA SER A 113 24.01 -8.14 3.23
C SER A 113 24.54 -7.81 4.63
N GLY A 114 24.39 -8.73 5.60
CA GLY A 114 24.70 -8.44 7.00
C GLY A 114 23.76 -7.39 7.62
N ALA A 115 22.73 -6.97 6.89
CA ALA A 115 21.71 -6.05 7.37
C ALA A 115 20.91 -6.63 8.54
N GLY A 116 20.87 -7.95 8.68
CA GLY A 116 20.35 -8.64 9.86
C GLY A 116 21.20 -8.44 11.12
N ALA A 117 22.49 -8.07 10.99
CA ALA A 117 23.38 -7.76 12.13
C ALA A 117 23.28 -6.30 12.58
N VAL A 118 22.92 -5.40 11.70
CA VAL A 118 22.43 -4.06 12.04
C VAL A 118 20.96 -4.29 12.29
N HIS A 119 20.50 -4.35 13.56
CA HIS A 119 19.10 -4.40 13.94
C HIS A 119 18.24 -3.50 13.04
N LEU A 120 18.13 -3.86 11.76
CA LEU A 120 16.94 -3.58 10.99
C LEU A 120 15.88 -4.35 11.77
N ASP A 121 15.26 -3.64 12.64
CA ASP A 121 14.06 -4.08 13.31
C ASP A 121 13.03 -4.20 12.20
N VAL A 122 13.25 -5.25 11.34
CA VAL A 122 12.32 -5.63 10.25
C VAL A 122 10.97 -5.86 10.88
N GLU A 123 10.98 -6.34 12.14
CA GLU A 123 9.80 -6.39 12.96
C GLU A 123 9.19 -5.00 13.12
N HIS A 124 9.89 -3.97 13.55
CA HIS A 124 9.34 -2.61 13.70
C HIS A 124 9.01 -1.92 12.37
N ALA A 125 9.70 -2.24 11.29
CA ALA A 125 9.39 -1.70 9.97
C ALA A 125 8.17 -2.38 9.31
N LEU A 126 7.90 -3.64 9.70
CA LEU A 126 6.78 -4.44 9.22
C LEU A 126 5.60 -4.48 10.23
N TYR A 127 5.86 -4.26 11.51
CA TYR A 127 4.85 -4.08 12.53
C TYR A 127 4.49 -2.60 12.63
N GLY A 128 3.51 -2.15 11.85
CA GLY A 128 2.81 -0.92 12.18
C GLY A 128 2.14 -1.14 13.54
N ASN A 129 2.33 -0.23 14.44
CA ASN A 129 1.68 -0.30 15.74
C ASN A 129 0.54 0.73 15.77
N LEU A 130 -0.60 0.36 15.17
CA LEU A 130 -1.76 1.22 15.10
C LEU A 130 -2.20 1.71 16.49
N GLU A 131 -2.04 0.85 17.51
CA GLU A 131 -2.41 1.16 18.90
C GLU A 131 -1.50 2.24 19.54
N SER A 132 -0.29 2.45 19.01
CA SER A 132 0.62 3.50 19.50
C SER A 132 0.40 4.86 18.88
N LEU A 133 -0.43 4.96 17.83
CA LEU A 133 -0.74 6.19 17.13
C LEU A 133 -1.83 6.99 17.85
N ILE A 134 -1.59 7.29 19.13
CA ILE A 134 -2.49 8.03 20.02
C ILE A 134 -2.30 9.54 19.89
N TRP A 135 -3.34 10.30 20.17
CA TRP A 135 -3.32 11.76 20.13
C TRP A 135 -3.11 12.33 21.54
N LEU A 136 -1.84 12.48 21.95
CA LEU A 136 -1.46 12.87 23.31
C LEU A 136 -1.89 14.30 23.69
N ASP A 137 -1.95 15.21 22.71
CA ASP A 137 -2.27 16.61 22.95
C ASP A 137 -3.80 16.85 23.01
N ALA A 138 -4.60 15.80 22.81
CA ALA A 138 -6.05 15.91 22.93
C ALA A 138 -6.49 15.94 24.40
N THR A 139 -7.42 16.82 24.73
CA THR A 139 -8.05 16.90 26.05
C THR A 139 -9.52 16.47 26.03
N GLY A 140 -10.10 16.32 24.84
CA GLY A 140 -11.49 15.93 24.62
C GLY A 140 -11.96 16.31 23.21
N TRP A 141 -13.26 16.30 23.00
CA TRP A 141 -13.87 16.65 21.70
C TRP A 141 -13.58 18.08 21.24
N GLU A 142 -13.30 18.99 22.19
CA GLU A 142 -12.96 20.38 21.91
C GLU A 142 -11.62 20.50 21.16
N SER A 143 -10.73 19.52 21.33
CA SER A 143 -9.43 19.48 20.65
C SER A 143 -9.54 19.37 19.12
N LEU A 144 -10.68 18.93 18.58
CA LEU A 144 -10.93 18.87 17.12
C LEU A 144 -10.99 20.26 16.47
N VAL A 145 -11.20 21.31 17.25
CA VAL A 145 -11.29 22.70 16.77
C VAL A 145 -10.08 23.53 17.21
N ASP A 146 -9.25 22.99 18.10
CA ASP A 146 -8.06 23.68 18.60
C ASP A 146 -6.86 23.47 17.64
N PRO A 147 -6.33 24.54 17.00
CA PRO A 147 -5.20 24.44 16.07
C PRO A 147 -3.92 23.90 16.73
N VAL A 148 -3.75 24.11 18.05
CA VAL A 148 -2.57 23.65 18.80
C VAL A 148 -2.65 22.14 18.99
N ALA A 149 -3.80 21.64 19.40
CA ALA A 149 -4.02 20.21 19.55
C ALA A 149 -3.95 19.47 18.19
N LEU A 150 -4.48 20.06 17.12
CA LEU A 150 -4.42 19.51 15.76
C LEU A 150 -2.97 19.38 15.23
N ALA A 151 -2.06 20.25 15.66
CA ALA A 151 -0.64 20.16 15.29
C ALA A 151 0.06 18.93 15.91
N GLY A 152 -0.47 18.40 17.02
CA GLY A 152 0.01 17.19 17.70
C GLY A 152 -0.56 15.88 17.13
N LEU A 153 -1.34 15.93 16.05
CA LEU A 153 -1.86 14.72 15.40
C LEU A 153 -0.71 13.87 14.81
N PRO A 154 -0.76 12.54 14.94
CA PRO A 154 0.20 11.66 14.31
C PRO A 154 0.27 11.90 12.79
N PRO A 155 1.48 12.06 12.21
CA PRO A 155 1.65 12.33 10.79
C PRO A 155 1.09 11.20 9.89
N GLU A 156 0.92 9.99 10.45
CA GLU A 156 0.31 8.83 9.81
C GLU A 156 -1.14 9.12 9.37
N LEU A 157 -1.90 9.85 10.20
CA LEU A 157 -3.27 10.21 9.87
C LEU A 157 -3.32 11.10 8.61
N GLY A 158 -2.47 12.12 8.56
CA GLY A 158 -2.38 13.00 7.40
C GLY A 158 -1.92 12.27 6.14
N ARG A 159 -0.94 11.36 6.27
CA ARG A 159 -0.47 10.52 5.15
C ARG A 159 -1.57 9.61 4.62
N MET A 160 -2.27 8.88 5.50
CA MET A 160 -3.35 7.98 5.08
C MET A 160 -4.53 8.74 4.46
N ALA A 161 -4.93 9.87 5.04
CA ALA A 161 -5.96 10.72 4.47
C ALA A 161 -5.57 11.26 3.09
N ALA A 162 -4.31 11.66 2.90
CA ALA A 162 -3.80 12.13 1.60
C ALA A 162 -3.78 11.00 0.55
N VAL A 163 -3.34 9.80 0.92
CA VAL A 163 -3.35 8.63 0.02
C VAL A 163 -4.78 8.26 -0.36
N PHE A 164 -5.68 8.19 0.62
CA PHE A 164 -7.11 7.95 0.35
C PHE A 164 -7.69 9.01 -0.59
N ALA A 165 -7.46 10.30 -0.32
CA ALA A 165 -7.94 11.39 -1.16
C ALA A 165 -7.40 11.30 -2.59
N LEU A 166 -6.10 11.00 -2.76
CA LEU A 166 -5.48 10.83 -4.07
C LEU A 166 -6.14 9.68 -4.86
N ILE A 167 -6.33 8.52 -4.22
CA ILE A 167 -6.95 7.35 -4.85
C ILE A 167 -8.43 7.62 -5.17
N ALA A 168 -9.16 8.26 -4.26
CA ALA A 168 -10.55 8.61 -4.46
C ALA A 168 -10.73 9.62 -5.61
N ILE A 169 -9.91 10.66 -5.66
CA ILE A 169 -9.91 11.65 -6.75
C ILE A 169 -9.55 10.99 -8.08
N ALA A 170 -8.49 10.18 -8.12
CA ALA A 170 -8.12 9.44 -9.32
C ALA A 170 -9.23 8.49 -9.75
N GLY A 171 -9.81 7.73 -8.82
CA GLY A 171 -10.95 6.86 -9.07
C GLY A 171 -12.17 7.60 -9.62
N PHE A 172 -12.47 8.79 -9.11
CA PHE A 172 -13.56 9.63 -9.58
C PHE A 172 -13.29 10.17 -11.01
N ILE A 173 -12.09 10.68 -11.27
CA ILE A 173 -11.71 11.21 -12.58
C ILE A 173 -11.72 10.09 -13.63
N PHE A 174 -11.17 8.93 -13.31
CA PHE A 174 -11.05 7.79 -14.22
C PHE A 174 -12.22 6.79 -14.08
N TRP A 175 -13.33 7.15 -13.42
CA TRP A 175 -14.44 6.26 -13.18
C TRP A 175 -14.95 5.58 -14.45
N ARG A 176 -15.26 6.36 -15.48
CA ARG A 176 -15.80 5.82 -16.75
C ARG A 176 -14.83 4.89 -17.46
N PRO A 177 -13.55 5.27 -17.71
CA PRO A 177 -12.56 4.35 -18.27
C PRO A 177 -12.34 3.09 -17.45
N LEU A 178 -12.33 3.19 -16.10
CA LEU A 178 -12.17 2.05 -15.21
C LEU A 178 -13.33 1.06 -15.32
N VAL A 179 -14.57 1.54 -15.30
CA VAL A 179 -15.76 0.70 -15.46
C VAL A 179 -15.76 0.02 -16.82
N LEU A 180 -15.56 0.77 -17.92
CA LEU A 180 -15.51 0.22 -19.27
C LEU A 180 -14.43 -0.83 -19.43
N ALA A 181 -13.19 -0.53 -19.01
CA ALA A 181 -12.09 -1.46 -19.10
C ALA A 181 -12.22 -2.69 -18.18
N THR A 182 -13.09 -2.62 -17.17
CA THR A 182 -13.31 -3.74 -16.24
C THR A 182 -14.40 -4.69 -16.74
N PHE A 183 -15.49 -4.16 -17.29
CA PHE A 183 -16.65 -4.97 -17.70
C PHE A 183 -16.60 -5.40 -19.17
N ASP A 184 -16.05 -4.55 -20.05
CA ASP A 184 -15.91 -4.85 -21.49
C ASP A 184 -14.60 -4.29 -22.05
N GLU A 185 -13.56 -5.08 -21.93
CA GLU A 185 -12.22 -4.74 -22.43
C GLU A 185 -12.22 -4.59 -23.96
N GLY A 186 -13.00 -5.40 -24.67
CA GLY A 186 -13.11 -5.34 -26.13
C GLY A 186 -13.72 -4.02 -26.59
N PHE A 187 -14.83 -3.64 -26.00
CA PHE A 187 -15.49 -2.37 -26.30
C PHE A 187 -14.63 -1.16 -25.92
N ALA A 188 -13.98 -1.21 -24.75
CA ALA A 188 -13.06 -0.15 -24.34
C ALA A 188 -11.94 0.08 -25.35
N ARG A 189 -11.39 -0.99 -25.93
CA ARG A 189 -10.36 -0.90 -27.00
C ARG A 189 -10.90 -0.30 -28.29
N THR A 190 -12.14 -0.62 -28.68
CA THR A 190 -12.75 -0.03 -29.89
C THR A 190 -12.99 1.47 -29.74
N LEU A 191 -13.17 1.96 -28.51
CA LEU A 191 -13.25 3.39 -28.18
C LEU A 191 -11.87 4.08 -28.11
N GLY A 192 -10.78 3.37 -28.36
CA GLY A 192 -9.43 3.90 -28.31
C GLY A 192 -8.89 4.09 -26.88
N LEU A 193 -9.53 3.49 -25.86
CA LEU A 193 -9.05 3.61 -24.49
C LEU A 193 -7.78 2.76 -24.29
N PRO A 194 -6.75 3.30 -23.63
CA PRO A 194 -5.52 2.58 -23.33
C PRO A 194 -5.73 1.59 -22.16
N VAL A 195 -6.44 0.49 -22.43
CA VAL A 195 -6.86 -0.49 -21.40
C VAL A 195 -5.68 -1.00 -20.55
N GLN A 196 -4.51 -1.17 -21.17
CA GLN A 196 -3.30 -1.60 -20.47
C GLN A 196 -2.83 -0.56 -19.45
N ALA A 197 -2.82 0.72 -19.83
CA ALA A 197 -2.44 1.82 -18.93
C ALA A 197 -3.46 1.96 -17.79
N ILE A 198 -4.74 1.77 -18.05
CA ILE A 198 -5.81 1.79 -17.05
C ILE A 198 -5.63 0.63 -16.07
N SER A 199 -5.32 -0.56 -16.59
CA SER A 199 -5.06 -1.74 -15.76
C SER A 199 -3.83 -1.55 -14.88
N LEU A 200 -2.73 -1.07 -15.44
CA LEU A 200 -1.49 -0.78 -14.72
C LEU A 200 -1.70 0.32 -13.66
N GLY A 201 -2.45 1.37 -14.00
CA GLY A 201 -2.81 2.44 -13.06
C GLY A 201 -3.65 1.95 -11.89
N LEU A 202 -4.60 1.05 -12.13
CA LEU A 202 -5.41 0.44 -11.09
C LEU A 202 -4.55 -0.38 -10.12
N VAL A 203 -3.64 -1.20 -10.67
CA VAL A 203 -2.73 -2.02 -9.84
C VAL A 203 -1.74 -1.15 -9.10
N ALA A 204 -1.23 -0.08 -9.71
CA ALA A 204 -0.36 0.90 -9.05
C ALA A 204 -1.09 1.61 -7.90
N ALA A 205 -2.37 1.96 -8.07
CA ALA A 205 -3.18 2.54 -7.01
C ALA A 205 -3.39 1.56 -5.84
N ALA A 206 -3.64 0.28 -6.14
CA ALA A 206 -3.74 -0.76 -5.12
C ALA A 206 -2.42 -0.96 -4.38
N ALA A 207 -1.30 -1.02 -5.10
CA ALA A 207 0.03 -1.12 -4.51
C ALA A 207 0.34 0.06 -3.59
N MET A 208 0.03 1.27 -4.01
CA MET A 208 0.22 2.48 -3.21
C MET A 208 -0.66 2.45 -1.95
N ALA A 209 -1.93 2.03 -2.05
CA ALA A 209 -2.82 1.88 -0.91
C ALA A 209 -2.28 0.86 0.10
N CYS A 210 -1.85 -0.33 -0.38
CA CYS A 210 -1.30 -1.38 0.46
C CYS A 210 -0.01 -0.93 1.16
N VAL A 211 0.95 -0.36 0.43
CA VAL A 211 2.21 0.11 1.01
C VAL A 211 1.98 1.19 2.07
N ALA A 212 1.07 2.14 1.80
CA ALA A 212 0.72 3.16 2.78
C ALA A 212 0.01 2.57 4.01
N ALA A 213 -0.89 1.60 3.81
CA ALA A 213 -1.57 0.91 4.91
C ALA A 213 -0.57 0.14 5.79
N PHE A 214 0.42 -0.54 5.20
CA PHE A 214 1.44 -1.29 5.95
C PHE A 214 2.28 -0.39 6.86
N THR A 215 2.58 0.84 6.45
CA THR A 215 3.35 1.77 7.29
C THR A 215 2.57 2.22 8.53
N ALA A 216 1.25 2.13 8.52
CA ALA A 216 0.39 2.56 9.61
C ALA A 216 -0.15 1.38 10.44
N VAL A 217 -0.62 0.32 9.76
CA VAL A 217 -1.31 -0.82 10.39
C VAL A 217 -0.36 -1.99 10.64
N GLY A 218 0.69 -2.11 9.83
CA GLY A 218 1.60 -3.26 9.82
C GLY A 218 1.27 -4.25 8.70
N SER A 219 2.25 -5.10 8.37
CA SER A 219 2.14 -6.08 7.29
C SER A 219 1.68 -7.47 7.76
N ILE A 220 1.58 -7.67 9.07
CA ILE A 220 1.22 -8.98 9.65
C ILE A 220 -0.19 -8.91 10.18
N LEU A 221 -1.08 -9.28 9.33
CA LEU A 221 -2.41 -9.81 9.65
C LEU A 221 -2.66 -11.03 8.81
#